data_c55515ddd17c139e75b410fc95515607
#
_entry.id   c55515ddd17c139e75b410fc95515607
#
_cell.length_a   1.000
_cell.length_b   1.000
_cell.length_c   1.000
_cell.angle_alpha   90.00
_cell.angle_beta   90.00
_cell.angle_gamma   90.00
#
_symmetry.space_group_name_H-M   'P 1'
#
loop_
_entity.id
_entity.type
_entity.pdbx_description
1 polymer ?
#
loop_
_entity_poly.entity_id
_entity_poly.type
_entity_poly.pdbx_seq_one_letter_code
_entity_poly.pdbx_strand_id
1 'polypeptide(L)'
;TEAEEHRDERIEKTGQLTLSDEVSGKKIHLLTIIGEIEGHENLSGNSKTTKYEHILPQLAAIEDSEEIGGVLVLLNTMGGDVEAGLAIAEMLASLSKPTVSLVLGGSHSIGVPIAVSCKYSFIVPTGTMVIHPVRMNGMVIGVPQTFEYFKLIQDRITGFVCRHCQISRQKLEDLM
;
A
#
# COMPACT_ATOMS: atom_id res chain seq x y z
N THR A 1 4.12 30.64 -10.11
CA THR A 1 5.60 30.64 -9.98
C THR A 1 6.17 29.32 -10.47
N GLU A 2 7.45 29.26 -10.86
CA GLU A 2 8.11 28.00 -11.30
C GLU A 2 7.94 26.86 -10.28
N ALA A 3 7.93 27.17 -8.99
CA ALA A 3 7.72 26.18 -7.93
C ALA A 3 6.30 25.60 -7.91
N GLU A 4 5.29 26.39 -8.23
CA GLU A 4 3.89 25.96 -8.32
C GLU A 4 3.68 25.12 -9.57
N GLU A 5 4.25 25.52 -10.73
CA GLU A 5 4.19 24.74 -11.96
C GLU A 5 4.86 23.36 -11.78
N HIS A 6 6.02 23.32 -11.14
CA HIS A 6 6.73 22.07 -10.87
C HIS A 6 5.97 21.17 -9.87
N ARG A 7 5.26 21.76 -8.90
CA ARG A 7 4.37 21.04 -7.98
C ARG A 7 3.19 20.43 -8.74
N ASP A 8 2.55 21.20 -9.60
CA ASP A 8 1.37 20.77 -10.36
C ASP A 8 1.73 19.67 -11.36
N GLU A 9 2.87 19.78 -12.04
CA GLU A 9 3.40 18.70 -12.89
C GLU A 9 3.65 17.39 -12.11
N ARG A 10 4.13 17.45 -10.87
CA ARG A 10 4.33 16.26 -10.03
C ARG A 10 3.01 15.62 -9.65
N ILE A 11 2.01 16.43 -9.29
CA ILE A 11 0.65 15.94 -9.00
C ILE A 11 0.07 15.25 -10.22
N GLU A 12 0.17 15.86 -11.41
CA GLU A 12 -0.34 15.28 -12.65
C GLU A 12 0.36 13.97 -13.03
N LYS A 13 1.69 13.92 -12.90
CA LYS A 13 2.49 12.76 -13.32
C LYS A 13 2.46 11.60 -12.33
N THR A 14 2.42 11.88 -11.03
CA THR A 14 2.64 10.87 -10.00
C THR A 14 1.55 10.78 -8.94
N GLY A 15 0.63 11.74 -8.89
CA GLY A 15 -0.38 11.84 -7.84
C GLY A 15 0.19 12.10 -6.45
N GLN A 16 1.40 12.69 -6.37
CA GLN A 16 2.12 12.88 -5.12
C GLN A 16 2.36 14.34 -4.84
N LEU A 17 2.38 14.67 -3.56
CA LEU A 17 2.54 16.02 -3.08
C LEU A 17 3.33 16.02 -1.77
N THR A 18 4.15 17.05 -1.59
CA THR A 18 4.75 17.34 -0.29
C THR A 18 4.10 18.61 0.26
N LEU A 19 3.45 18.47 1.41
CA LEU A 19 2.80 19.56 2.13
C LEU A 19 3.77 20.12 3.17
N SER A 20 3.83 21.44 3.31
CA SER A 20 4.61 22.10 4.36
C SER A 20 3.71 22.44 5.54
N ASP A 21 4.12 22.08 6.73
CA ASP A 21 3.52 22.55 7.96
C ASP A 21 4.25 23.84 8.39
N GLU A 22 3.58 24.96 8.28
CA GLU A 22 4.14 26.27 8.61
C GLU A 22 4.47 26.41 10.11
N VAL A 23 3.83 25.61 10.96
CA VAL A 23 3.99 25.70 12.43
C VAL A 23 5.24 24.93 12.88
N SER A 24 5.41 23.70 12.40
CA SER A 24 6.56 22.86 12.77
C SER A 24 7.76 23.00 11.84
N GLY A 25 7.58 23.63 10.69
CA GLY A 25 8.59 23.70 9.62
C GLY A 25 8.89 22.36 8.94
N LYS A 26 8.19 21.30 9.33
CA LYS A 26 8.35 19.95 8.74
C LYS A 26 7.42 19.76 7.55
N LYS A 27 7.84 18.90 6.64
CA LYS A 27 7.06 18.54 5.46
C LYS A 27 6.39 17.20 5.66
N ILE A 28 5.16 17.07 5.20
CA ILE A 28 4.41 15.81 5.13
C ILE A 28 4.37 15.36 3.68
N HIS A 29 4.87 14.15 3.40
CA HIS A 29 4.76 13.57 2.08
C HIS A 29 3.42 12.86 1.91
N LEU A 30 2.67 13.27 0.88
CA LEU A 30 1.42 12.62 0.49
C LEU A 30 1.73 11.57 -0.58
N LEU A 31 1.48 10.31 -0.26
CA LEU A 31 1.65 9.17 -1.15
C LEU A 31 0.27 8.62 -1.52
N THR A 32 0.00 8.44 -2.81
CA THR A 32 -1.26 7.84 -3.27
C THR A 32 -1.05 6.42 -3.76
N ILE A 33 -1.95 5.52 -3.35
CA ILE A 33 -2.03 4.14 -3.85
C ILE A 33 -3.44 3.97 -4.41
N ILE A 34 -3.55 4.12 -5.73
CA ILE A 34 -4.83 4.18 -6.44
C ILE A 34 -4.82 3.19 -7.60
N GLY A 35 -5.93 2.49 -7.77
CA GLY A 35 -6.10 1.50 -8.82
C GLY A 35 -5.49 0.15 -8.44
N GLU A 36 -5.10 -0.63 -9.45
CA GLU A 36 -4.50 -1.95 -9.24
C GLU A 36 -3.02 -1.86 -8.90
N ILE A 37 -2.55 -2.69 -7.98
CA ILE A 37 -1.14 -2.76 -7.61
C ILE A 37 -0.42 -3.63 -8.65
N GLU A 38 0.41 -2.99 -9.44
CA GLU A 38 1.22 -3.62 -10.49
C GLU A 38 2.43 -4.32 -9.89
N GLY A 39 2.70 -5.55 -10.35
CA GLY A 39 3.84 -6.35 -9.95
C GLY A 39 4.92 -6.40 -11.04
N HIS A 40 5.37 -7.62 -11.37
CA HIS A 40 6.42 -7.84 -12.38
C HIS A 40 5.91 -7.72 -13.83
N GLU A 41 4.61 -7.71 -14.05
CA GLU A 41 3.99 -7.54 -15.35
C GLU A 41 3.34 -6.17 -15.46
N ASN A 42 3.57 -5.48 -16.58
CA ASN A 42 2.86 -4.24 -16.87
C ASN A 42 1.40 -4.54 -17.25
N LEU A 43 0.48 -3.93 -16.54
CA LEU A 43 -0.94 -3.98 -16.89
C LEU A 43 -1.23 -3.13 -18.14
N SER A 44 -2.39 -3.35 -18.74
CA SER A 44 -2.78 -2.60 -19.94
C SER A 44 -2.80 -1.10 -19.68
N GLY A 45 -2.40 -0.28 -20.66
CA GLY A 45 -2.35 1.18 -20.54
C GLY A 45 -3.70 1.86 -20.25
N ASN A 46 -4.80 1.12 -20.28
CA ASN A 46 -6.14 1.60 -19.94
C ASN A 46 -6.52 1.40 -18.47
N SER A 47 -5.68 0.71 -17.68
CA SER A 47 -5.91 0.48 -16.25
C SER A 47 -5.26 1.59 -15.41
N LYS A 48 -5.96 2.01 -14.37
CA LYS A 48 -5.35 2.84 -13.31
C LYS A 48 -4.54 1.92 -12.42
N THR A 49 -3.23 2.19 -12.29
CA THR A 49 -2.32 1.32 -11.55
C THR A 49 -1.40 2.11 -10.62
N THR A 50 -0.94 1.44 -9.58
CA THR A 50 0.17 1.88 -8.73
C THR A 50 1.33 0.92 -8.95
N LYS A 51 2.47 1.45 -9.38
CA LYS A 51 3.70 0.70 -9.67
C LYS A 51 4.58 0.65 -8.43
N TYR A 52 4.80 -0.56 -7.90
CA TYR A 52 5.57 -0.71 -6.67
C TYR A 52 7.04 -0.29 -6.82
N GLU A 53 7.63 -0.46 -8.00
CA GLU A 53 8.99 0.00 -8.32
C GLU A 53 9.14 1.53 -8.32
N HIS A 54 8.03 2.27 -8.36
CA HIS A 54 8.02 3.72 -8.16
C HIS A 54 7.82 4.10 -6.69
N ILE A 55 7.09 3.28 -5.94
CA ILE A 55 6.79 3.52 -4.52
C ILE A 55 7.99 3.24 -3.63
N LEU A 56 8.67 2.10 -3.81
CA LEU A 56 9.77 1.71 -2.93
C LEU A 56 10.93 2.72 -2.89
N PRO A 57 11.44 3.24 -4.03
CA PRO A 57 12.50 4.26 -4.00
C PRO A 57 12.05 5.56 -3.34
N GLN A 58 10.77 5.91 -3.45
CA GLN A 58 10.23 7.11 -2.80
C GLN A 58 10.18 6.94 -1.28
N LEU A 59 9.75 5.79 -0.78
CA LEU A 59 9.77 5.50 0.64
C LEU A 59 11.19 5.51 1.20
N ALA A 60 12.17 5.00 0.45
CA ALA A 60 13.58 5.10 0.81
C ALA A 60 14.07 6.55 0.87
N ALA A 61 13.72 7.37 -0.12
CA ALA A 61 14.07 8.79 -0.15
C ALA A 61 13.39 9.58 1.00
N ILE A 62 12.17 9.21 1.37
CA ILE A 62 11.46 9.78 2.51
C ILE A 62 12.19 9.44 3.81
N GLU A 63 12.61 8.18 3.98
CA GLU A 63 13.34 7.76 5.18
C GLU A 63 14.65 8.53 5.36
N ASP A 64 15.39 8.74 4.27
CA ASP A 64 16.68 9.45 4.26
C ASP A 64 16.53 10.98 4.43
N SER A 65 15.38 11.56 4.11
CA SER A 65 15.16 13.01 4.14
C SER A 65 15.06 13.58 5.55
N GLU A 66 15.86 14.55 5.90
CA GLU A 66 15.75 15.30 7.17
C GLU A 66 14.57 16.28 7.18
N GLU A 67 14.06 16.68 6.02
CA GLU A 67 12.98 17.65 5.89
C GLU A 67 11.60 17.01 6.07
N ILE A 68 11.43 15.74 5.63
CA ILE A 68 10.16 15.05 5.71
C ILE A 68 9.95 14.51 7.12
N GLY A 69 8.92 15.01 7.79
CA GLY A 69 8.55 14.63 9.15
C GLY A 69 7.53 13.50 9.24
N GLY A 70 6.91 13.10 8.14
CA GLY A 70 5.92 12.02 8.12
C GLY A 70 5.32 11.75 6.75
N VAL A 71 4.53 10.69 6.66
CA VAL A 71 3.88 10.24 5.42
C VAL A 71 2.39 10.08 5.64
N LEU A 72 1.59 10.64 4.74
CA LEU A 72 0.16 10.37 4.61
C LEU A 72 -0.09 9.53 3.37
N VAL A 73 -0.58 8.31 3.56
CA VAL A 73 -0.90 7.37 2.48
C VAL A 73 -2.38 7.40 2.21
N LEU A 74 -2.78 7.85 1.02
CA LEU A 74 -4.17 7.81 0.56
C LEU A 74 -4.40 6.54 -0.24
N LEU A 75 -5.44 5.79 0.12
CA LEU A 75 -5.75 4.48 -0.44
C LEU A 75 -7.10 4.47 -1.13
N ASN A 76 -7.10 4.04 -2.39
CA ASN A 76 -8.28 3.62 -3.13
C ASN A 76 -7.88 2.55 -4.16
N THR A 77 -7.73 1.32 -3.68
CA THR A 77 -7.22 0.18 -4.47
C THR A 77 -8.08 -1.06 -4.31
N MET A 78 -8.20 -1.80 -5.39
CA MET A 78 -8.83 -3.14 -5.36
C MET A 78 -7.83 -4.26 -5.05
N GLY A 79 -6.57 -3.93 -4.81
CA GLY A 79 -5.49 -4.88 -4.64
C GLY A 79 -4.70 -5.08 -5.92
N GLY A 80 -4.16 -6.26 -6.14
CA GLY A 80 -3.34 -6.61 -7.30
C GLY A 80 -2.27 -7.64 -6.96
N ASP A 81 -1.05 -7.40 -7.42
CA ASP A 81 0.08 -8.30 -7.19
C ASP A 81 0.44 -8.42 -5.70
N VAL A 82 0.50 -9.64 -5.21
CA VAL A 82 0.71 -9.94 -3.78
C VAL A 82 2.12 -9.59 -3.33
N GLU A 83 3.13 -9.92 -4.12
CA GLU A 83 4.52 -9.65 -3.75
C GLU A 83 4.81 -8.14 -3.75
N ALA A 84 4.30 -7.42 -4.74
CA ALA A 84 4.39 -5.96 -4.79
C ALA A 84 3.68 -5.29 -3.62
N GLY A 85 2.46 -5.73 -3.32
CA GLY A 85 1.68 -5.18 -2.19
C GLY A 85 2.32 -5.46 -0.84
N LEU A 86 2.85 -6.66 -0.61
CA LEU A 86 3.60 -6.97 0.62
C LEU A 86 4.91 -6.17 0.70
N ALA A 87 5.62 -5.96 -0.40
CA ALA A 87 6.83 -5.14 -0.41
C ALA A 87 6.53 -3.69 0.01
N ILE A 88 5.45 -3.10 -0.51
CA ILE A 88 5.00 -1.76 -0.11
C ILE A 88 4.62 -1.74 1.38
N ALA A 89 3.86 -2.74 1.85
CA ALA A 89 3.40 -2.81 3.23
C ALA A 89 4.57 -2.95 4.23
N GLU A 90 5.52 -3.84 3.96
CA GLU A 90 6.72 -4.01 4.80
C GLU A 90 7.61 -2.76 4.79
N MET A 91 7.77 -2.10 3.64
CA MET A 91 8.54 -0.87 3.53
C MET A 91 7.89 0.27 4.34
N LEU A 92 6.57 0.45 4.25
CA LEU A 92 5.83 1.43 5.07
C LEU A 92 5.95 1.13 6.56
N ALA A 93 5.83 -0.14 6.96
CA ALA A 93 5.94 -0.56 8.36
C ALA A 93 7.36 -0.37 8.91
N SER A 94 8.39 -0.41 8.06
CA SER A 94 9.79 -0.25 8.45
C SER A 94 10.24 1.20 8.62
N LEU A 95 9.45 2.19 8.15
CA LEU A 95 9.83 3.60 8.26
C LEU A 95 9.93 4.04 9.73
N SER A 96 11.01 4.74 10.06
CA SER A 96 11.20 5.35 11.39
C SER A 96 10.25 6.53 11.63
N LYS A 97 9.82 7.18 10.55
CA LYS A 97 8.96 8.37 10.56
C LYS A 97 7.50 8.02 10.86
N PRO A 98 6.72 8.98 11.38
CA PRO A 98 5.27 8.83 11.51
C PRO A 98 4.60 8.55 10.16
N THR A 99 3.77 7.50 10.13
CA THR A 99 3.00 7.11 8.95
C THR A 99 1.52 7.04 9.30
N VAL A 100 0.70 7.56 8.41
CA VAL A 100 -0.76 7.54 8.51
C VAL A 100 -1.33 7.01 7.22
N SER A 101 -2.21 6.01 7.28
CA SER A 101 -3.01 5.57 6.14
C SER A 101 -4.44 6.07 6.25
N LEU A 102 -5.01 6.46 5.12
CA LEU A 102 -6.40 6.87 5.01
C LEU A 102 -7.05 6.16 3.81
N VAL A 103 -7.97 5.25 4.10
CA VAL A 103 -8.80 4.58 3.09
C VAL A 103 -9.96 5.49 2.72
N LEU A 104 -9.95 6.02 1.49
CA LEU A 104 -10.94 6.97 0.98
C LEU A 104 -12.09 6.32 0.21
N GLY A 105 -11.85 5.16 -0.41
CA GLY A 105 -12.86 4.37 -1.13
C GLY A 105 -12.74 2.92 -0.73
N GLY A 106 -11.88 2.18 -1.42
CA GLY A 106 -11.58 0.78 -1.11
C GLY A 106 -10.11 0.55 -0.75
N SER A 107 -9.85 -0.43 0.11
CA SER A 107 -8.53 -1.05 0.22
C SER A 107 -8.73 -2.55 0.32
N HIS A 108 -8.78 -3.21 -0.84
CA HIS A 108 -9.20 -4.60 -0.95
C HIS A 108 -8.03 -5.54 -1.20
N SER A 109 -8.21 -6.82 -0.86
CA SER A 109 -7.23 -7.88 -1.11
C SER A 109 -5.87 -7.50 -0.50
N ILE A 110 -4.80 -7.42 -1.31
CA ILE A 110 -3.46 -7.04 -0.87
C ILE A 110 -3.35 -5.56 -0.45
N GLY A 111 -4.36 -4.74 -0.73
CA GLY A 111 -4.48 -3.38 -0.20
C GLY A 111 -4.72 -3.36 1.33
N VAL A 112 -5.27 -4.44 1.90
CA VAL A 112 -5.52 -4.52 3.36
C VAL A 112 -4.22 -4.49 4.16
N PRO A 113 -3.19 -5.31 3.88
CA PRO A 113 -1.88 -5.18 4.52
C PRO A 113 -1.30 -3.77 4.41
N ILE A 114 -1.41 -3.12 3.25
CA ILE A 114 -0.90 -1.75 3.06
C ILE A 114 -1.64 -0.77 3.97
N ALA A 115 -2.98 -0.88 4.06
CA ALA A 115 -3.78 0.01 4.90
C ALA A 115 -3.40 -0.08 6.38
N VAL A 116 -3.05 -1.28 6.87
CA VAL A 116 -2.73 -1.51 8.29
C VAL A 116 -1.22 -1.40 8.61
N SER A 117 -0.37 -1.20 7.60
CA SER A 117 1.09 -1.12 7.78
C SER A 117 1.55 0.17 8.47
N CYS A 118 0.76 1.24 8.38
CA CYS A 118 1.09 2.53 8.97
C CYS A 118 0.89 2.54 10.49
N LYS A 119 1.59 3.46 11.18
CA LYS A 119 1.44 3.63 12.64
C LYS A 119 0.02 3.97 13.06
N TYR A 120 -0.69 4.71 12.21
CA TYR A 120 -2.11 5.05 12.40
C TYR A 120 -2.86 4.76 11.09
N SER A 121 -4.02 4.11 11.21
CA SER A 121 -4.85 3.73 10.07
C SER A 121 -6.27 4.25 10.26
N PHE A 122 -6.79 4.91 9.23
CA PHE A 122 -8.13 5.47 9.21
C PHE A 122 -8.88 5.00 7.97
N ILE A 123 -10.19 4.90 8.12
CA ILE A 123 -11.12 4.65 7.02
C ILE A 123 -12.28 5.64 7.11
N VAL A 124 -12.66 6.24 5.98
CA VAL A 124 -13.82 7.12 5.94
C VAL A 124 -15.14 6.32 6.08
N PRO A 125 -16.24 6.95 6.53
CA PRO A 125 -17.51 6.24 6.76
C PRO A 125 -18.06 5.47 5.55
N THR A 126 -17.74 5.92 4.33
CA THR A 126 -18.13 5.26 3.08
C THR A 126 -17.07 4.30 2.54
N GLY A 127 -15.92 4.21 3.21
CA GLY A 127 -14.82 3.33 2.81
C GLY A 127 -15.13 1.87 3.12
N THR A 128 -14.51 0.99 2.34
CA THR A 128 -14.64 -0.46 2.52
C THR A 128 -13.28 -1.16 2.47
N MET A 129 -13.15 -2.23 3.23
CA MET A 129 -12.01 -3.14 3.18
C MET A 129 -12.53 -4.57 3.01
N VAL A 130 -12.06 -5.26 1.99
CA VAL A 130 -12.41 -6.65 1.71
C VAL A 130 -11.15 -7.48 1.67
N ILE A 131 -11.09 -8.48 2.53
CA ILE A 131 -10.04 -9.48 2.52
C ILE A 131 -10.63 -10.82 2.05
N HIS A 132 -9.85 -11.59 1.34
CA HIS A 132 -10.26 -12.90 0.84
C HIS A 132 -9.03 -13.82 0.75
N PRO A 133 -9.20 -15.16 0.69
CA PRO A 133 -8.09 -16.07 0.51
C PRO A 133 -7.36 -15.81 -0.81
N VAL A 134 -6.07 -16.15 -0.85
CA VAL A 134 -5.25 -16.05 -2.07
C VAL A 134 -5.91 -16.83 -3.20
N ARG A 135 -6.01 -16.22 -4.36
CA ARG A 135 -6.59 -16.81 -5.57
C ARG A 135 -5.54 -16.92 -6.67
N MET A 136 -5.67 -17.93 -7.49
CA MET A 136 -4.86 -18.12 -8.68
C MET A 136 -5.75 -18.30 -9.91
N ASN A 137 -5.34 -17.69 -11.00
CA ASN A 137 -5.83 -18.00 -12.34
C ASN A 137 -4.67 -18.51 -13.17
N GLY A 138 -4.82 -19.69 -13.80
CA GLY A 138 -3.78 -20.23 -14.67
C GLY A 138 -3.65 -21.74 -14.62
N MET A 139 -2.64 -22.25 -15.35
CA MET A 139 -2.31 -23.68 -15.37
C MET A 139 -1.57 -24.05 -14.08
N VAL A 140 -2.01 -25.10 -13.40
CA VAL A 140 -1.34 -25.66 -12.23
C VAL A 140 -0.43 -26.80 -12.68
N ILE A 141 0.87 -26.64 -12.41
CA ILE A 141 1.87 -27.69 -12.62
C ILE A 141 2.41 -28.09 -11.23
N GLY A 142 2.28 -29.37 -10.88
CA GLY A 142 2.71 -29.83 -9.56
C GLY A 142 1.74 -29.43 -8.44
N VAL A 143 0.58 -30.09 -8.36
CA VAL A 143 -0.50 -29.75 -7.44
C VAL A 143 -0.08 -29.62 -5.97
N PRO A 144 0.69 -30.56 -5.36
CA PRO A 144 1.10 -30.42 -3.96
C PRO A 144 1.99 -29.21 -3.71
N GLN A 145 2.97 -28.97 -4.57
CA GLN A 145 3.91 -27.84 -4.45
C GLN A 145 3.19 -26.49 -4.61
N THR A 146 2.26 -26.43 -5.55
CA THR A 146 1.44 -25.24 -5.77
C THR A 146 0.56 -24.95 -4.55
N PHE A 147 -0.07 -25.96 -3.97
CA PHE A 147 -0.88 -25.82 -2.75
C PHE A 147 -0.04 -25.30 -1.58
N GLU A 148 1.13 -25.89 -1.32
CA GLU A 148 2.02 -25.44 -0.25
C GLU A 148 2.52 -24.00 -0.47
N TYR A 149 2.81 -23.62 -1.71
CA TYR A 149 3.18 -22.26 -2.06
C TYR A 149 2.08 -21.25 -1.74
N PHE A 150 0.83 -21.53 -2.13
CA PHE A 150 -0.31 -20.64 -1.83
C PHE A 150 -0.61 -20.55 -0.34
N LYS A 151 -0.46 -21.65 0.37
CA LYS A 151 -0.57 -21.67 1.83
C LYS A 151 0.48 -20.78 2.47
N LEU A 152 1.72 -20.83 2.00
CA LEU A 152 2.78 -19.95 2.47
C LEU A 152 2.46 -18.47 2.22
N ILE A 153 1.96 -18.12 1.02
CA ILE A 153 1.55 -16.74 0.71
C ILE A 153 0.40 -16.30 1.63
N GLN A 154 -0.60 -17.17 1.81
CA GLN A 154 -1.72 -16.90 2.72
C GLN A 154 -1.23 -16.64 4.15
N ASP A 155 -0.31 -17.46 4.66
CA ASP A 155 0.28 -17.30 5.99
C ASP A 155 1.10 -16.02 6.13
N ARG A 156 1.79 -15.58 5.07
CA ARG A 156 2.51 -14.29 5.06
C ARG A 156 1.54 -13.12 5.19
N ILE A 157 0.45 -13.12 4.44
CA ILE A 157 -0.57 -12.06 4.47
C ILE A 157 -1.24 -12.01 5.86
N THR A 158 -1.76 -13.14 6.33
CA THR A 158 -2.41 -13.22 7.64
C THR A 158 -1.48 -12.86 8.78
N GLY A 159 -0.25 -13.35 8.73
CA GLY A 159 0.79 -13.03 9.70
C GLY A 159 1.12 -11.53 9.73
N PHE A 160 1.23 -10.88 8.56
CA PHE A 160 1.45 -9.44 8.49
C PHE A 160 0.30 -8.66 9.12
N VAL A 161 -0.94 -8.93 8.71
CA VAL A 161 -2.12 -8.22 9.22
C VAL A 161 -2.26 -8.40 10.73
N CYS A 162 -2.07 -9.62 11.25
CA CYS A 162 -2.15 -9.87 12.69
C CYS A 162 -1.05 -9.16 13.51
N ARG A 163 0.13 -8.90 12.93
CA ARG A 163 1.19 -8.13 13.59
C ARG A 163 0.87 -6.63 13.66
N HIS A 164 0.07 -6.11 12.73
CA HIS A 164 -0.21 -4.68 12.59
C HIS A 164 -1.63 -4.27 13.00
N CYS A 165 -2.48 -5.22 13.37
CA CYS A 165 -3.84 -4.99 13.85
C CYS A 165 -4.11 -5.75 15.15
N GLN A 166 -5.08 -5.27 15.90
CA GLN A 166 -5.61 -5.99 17.08
C GLN A 166 -6.67 -7.04 16.66
N ILE A 167 -6.34 -7.88 15.68
CA ILE A 167 -7.21 -8.95 15.23
C ILE A 167 -6.53 -10.30 15.46
N SER A 168 -7.28 -11.29 15.99
CA SER A 168 -6.76 -12.64 16.09
C SER A 168 -6.71 -13.30 14.70
N ARG A 169 -5.79 -14.25 14.53
CA ARG A 169 -5.69 -15.04 13.28
C ARG A 169 -7.03 -15.70 12.94
N GLN A 170 -7.67 -16.35 13.91
CA GLN A 170 -8.97 -17.01 13.72
C GLN A 170 -10.03 -16.03 13.20
N LYS A 171 -10.12 -14.85 13.83
CA LYS A 171 -11.09 -13.83 13.39
C LYS A 171 -10.80 -13.30 11.99
N LEU A 172 -9.53 -13.18 11.63
CA LEU A 172 -9.11 -12.75 10.29
C LEU A 172 -9.46 -13.83 9.24
N GLU A 173 -9.18 -15.09 9.55
CA GLU A 173 -9.51 -16.23 8.68
C GLU A 173 -11.03 -16.42 8.51
N ASP A 174 -11.82 -16.13 9.55
CA ASP A 174 -13.30 -16.13 9.47
C ASP A 174 -13.86 -15.00 8.57
N LEU A 175 -13.08 -13.96 8.32
CA LEU A 175 -13.45 -12.84 7.45
C LEU A 175 -13.03 -13.06 5.98
N MET A 176 -12.21 -14.05 5.71
CA MET A 176 -11.72 -14.42 4.38
C MET A 176 -12.64 -15.40 3.67
#